data_f87a74945a105492cf6a58a3c89b062b
#
_entry.id   f87a74945a105492cf6a58a3c89b062b
#
_cell.length_a   1.000
_cell.length_b   1.000
_cell.length_c   1.000
_cell.angle_alpha   90.00
_cell.angle_beta   90.00
_cell.angle_gamma   90.00
#
_symmetry.space_group_name_H-M   'P 1'
#
loop_
_entity.id
_entity.type
_entity.pdbx_description
1 polymer ?
#
loop_
_entity_poly.entity_id
_entity_poly.type
_entity_poly.pdbx_seq_one_letter_code
_entity_poly.pdbx_strand_id
1 'polypeptide(L)'
;MGIEPERPAGRKDSPSQGLSDFSAADLGDRNGHGRCMLRGGLQPRSWRLPFEAVADDRIRAEFVASEDMQGYDGLLHGGVIAALMDVAIIHWLFQHDIQAVTGDLRVRYLQPVACNIPLELIAWQIFSCPPL
;
A
#
# COMPACT_ATOMS: atom_id res chain seq x y z
N MET A 1 7.71 17.20 21.62
CA MET A 1 9.06 17.01 21.09
C MET A 1 8.93 16.40 19.70
N GLY A 2 9.09 17.19 18.64
CA GLY A 2 8.97 16.75 17.24
C GLY A 2 10.33 16.33 16.71
N ILE A 3 10.40 15.17 16.09
CA ILE A 3 11.59 14.72 15.35
C ILE A 3 11.35 15.06 13.89
N GLU A 4 12.11 16.03 13.35
CA GLU A 4 12.14 16.32 11.91
C GLU A 4 13.02 15.26 11.22
N PRO A 5 12.54 14.58 10.17
CA PRO A 5 13.40 13.69 9.40
C PRO A 5 14.24 14.49 8.39
N GLU A 6 15.55 14.25 8.39
CA GLU A 6 16.46 14.76 7.38
C GLU A 6 16.09 14.25 5.97
N ARG A 7 16.18 15.15 4.97
CA ARG A 7 15.96 14.84 3.54
C ARG A 7 17.13 14.03 2.99
N PRO A 8 16.91 12.88 2.35
CA PRO A 8 17.97 12.21 1.61
C PRO A 8 18.33 12.99 0.34
N ALA A 9 19.62 13.06 0.04
CA ALA A 9 20.21 13.73 -1.11
C ALA A 9 19.73 13.10 -2.44
N GLY A 10 19.49 13.95 -3.46
CA GLY A 10 18.92 13.61 -4.75
C GLY A 10 19.68 12.53 -5.53
N ARG A 11 18.93 11.59 -6.10
CA ARG A 11 19.41 10.66 -7.15
C ARG A 11 19.17 11.26 -8.53
N LYS A 12 20.20 11.14 -9.36
CA LYS A 12 20.24 11.58 -10.76
C LYS A 12 19.32 10.70 -11.63
N ASP A 13 18.71 11.39 -12.59
CA ASP A 13 17.80 10.84 -13.59
C ASP A 13 18.39 9.69 -14.42
N SER A 14 17.56 8.69 -14.69
CA SER A 14 17.78 7.68 -15.72
C SER A 14 16.59 7.65 -16.70
N PRO A 15 16.83 7.35 -17.99
CA PRO A 15 15.90 7.66 -19.07
C PRO A 15 14.66 6.75 -19.10
N SER A 16 13.59 7.32 -19.59
CA SER A 16 12.27 6.72 -19.81
C SER A 16 12.33 5.47 -20.70
N GLN A 17 11.98 4.30 -20.13
CA GLN A 17 11.64 3.10 -20.91
C GLN A 17 10.13 2.83 -20.80
N GLY A 18 9.57 2.38 -21.92
CA GLY A 18 8.12 2.30 -22.19
C GLY A 18 7.27 1.58 -21.15
N LEU A 19 6.07 2.13 -20.95
CA LEU A 19 5.11 1.86 -19.89
C LEU A 19 4.22 0.61 -20.09
N SER A 20 4.48 -0.30 -21.04
CA SER A 20 3.46 -1.25 -21.49
C SER A 20 3.53 -2.69 -20.95
N ASP A 21 4.53 -3.08 -20.11
CA ASP A 21 4.71 -4.50 -19.74
C ASP A 21 5.04 -4.77 -18.26
N PHE A 22 4.59 -3.94 -17.32
CA PHE A 22 4.97 -4.11 -15.92
C PHE A 22 3.87 -4.66 -15.04
N SER A 23 4.15 -5.76 -14.34
CA SER A 23 3.29 -6.30 -13.29
C SER A 23 3.22 -5.34 -12.08
N ALA A 24 2.20 -5.48 -11.24
CA ALA A 24 2.07 -4.70 -10.00
C ALA A 24 3.31 -4.83 -9.08
N ALA A 25 4.05 -5.94 -9.17
CA ALA A 25 5.31 -6.15 -8.45
C ALA A 25 6.42 -5.22 -8.95
N ASP A 26 6.51 -4.99 -10.27
CA ASP A 26 7.54 -4.15 -10.88
C ASP A 26 7.39 -2.67 -10.53
N LEU A 27 6.16 -2.20 -10.35
CA LEU A 27 5.90 -0.82 -9.91
C LEU A 27 6.47 -0.55 -8.51
N GLY A 28 6.39 -1.53 -7.60
CA GLY A 28 6.95 -1.42 -6.26
C GLY A 28 8.47 -1.27 -6.24
N ASP A 29 9.17 -2.01 -7.08
CA ASP A 29 10.63 -1.97 -7.15
C ASP A 29 11.13 -0.63 -7.71
N ARG A 30 10.48 -0.11 -8.74
CA ARG A 30 10.85 1.20 -9.33
C ARG A 30 10.59 2.37 -8.39
N ASN A 31 9.61 2.27 -7.51
CA ASN A 31 9.26 3.31 -6.53
C ASN A 31 10.00 3.15 -5.18
N GLY A 32 10.98 2.26 -5.08
CA GLY A 32 11.72 2.01 -3.84
C GLY A 32 10.97 1.13 -2.84
N HIS A 33 9.88 0.46 -3.26
CA HIS A 33 9.07 -0.43 -2.43
C HIS A 33 9.35 -1.93 -2.60
N GLY A 34 10.41 -2.30 -3.30
CA GLY A 34 10.78 -3.70 -3.53
C GLY A 34 10.98 -4.50 -2.24
N ARG A 35 11.34 -3.85 -1.15
CA ARG A 35 11.49 -4.43 0.18
C ARG A 35 10.36 -4.10 1.15
N CYS A 36 9.24 -3.59 0.67
CA CYS A 36 8.09 -3.32 1.49
C CYS A 36 7.55 -4.59 2.14
N MET A 37 7.30 -4.55 3.44
CA MET A 37 6.78 -5.69 4.20
C MET A 37 5.39 -6.16 3.75
N LEU A 38 4.62 -5.30 3.10
CA LEU A 38 3.24 -5.60 2.70
C LEU A 38 3.15 -6.06 1.25
N ARG A 39 4.02 -5.57 0.35
CA ARG A 39 3.92 -5.88 -1.07
C ARG A 39 5.24 -6.13 -1.79
N GLY A 40 6.36 -5.94 -1.14
CA GLY A 40 7.68 -6.00 -1.79
C GLY A 40 8.04 -7.40 -2.28
N GLY A 41 8.40 -7.53 -3.55
CA GLY A 41 8.83 -8.79 -4.14
C GLY A 41 10.19 -9.27 -3.63
N LEU A 42 11.05 -8.33 -3.19
CA LEU A 42 12.40 -8.59 -2.67
C LEU A 42 12.44 -8.89 -1.16
N GLN A 43 11.32 -8.72 -0.46
CA GLN A 43 11.21 -8.99 0.97
C GLN A 43 10.66 -10.41 1.19
N PRO A 44 11.46 -11.37 1.75
CA PRO A 44 11.02 -12.75 1.93
C PRO A 44 9.78 -12.93 2.81
N ARG A 45 9.57 -12.01 3.77
CA ARG A 45 8.43 -12.01 4.70
C ARG A 45 7.31 -11.07 4.27
N SER A 46 7.37 -10.52 3.07
CA SER A 46 6.30 -9.68 2.53
C SER A 46 5.00 -10.47 2.38
N TRP A 47 3.89 -9.81 2.69
CA TRP A 47 2.55 -10.39 2.46
C TRP A 47 2.18 -10.44 0.97
N ARG A 48 2.96 -9.78 0.11
CA ARG A 48 2.85 -9.80 -1.36
C ARG A 48 1.44 -9.48 -1.86
N LEU A 49 0.84 -8.42 -1.31
CA LEU A 49 -0.50 -7.99 -1.70
C LEU A 49 -0.61 -7.78 -3.21
N PRO A 50 -1.53 -8.47 -3.88
CA PRO A 50 -1.65 -8.47 -5.34
C PRO A 50 -2.61 -7.37 -5.80
N PHE A 51 -2.18 -6.11 -5.75
CA PHE A 51 -2.99 -4.99 -6.22
C PHE A 51 -3.13 -4.99 -7.74
N GLU A 52 -4.33 -4.73 -8.20
CA GLU A 52 -4.68 -4.57 -9.61
C GLU A 52 -5.50 -3.30 -9.84
N ALA A 53 -5.34 -2.67 -11.00
CA ALA A 53 -6.20 -1.59 -11.42
C ALA A 53 -7.54 -2.16 -11.90
N VAL A 54 -8.62 -1.56 -11.44
CA VAL A 54 -9.99 -1.89 -11.85
C VAL A 54 -10.70 -0.66 -12.39
N ALA A 55 -11.96 -0.81 -12.83
CA ALA A 55 -12.73 0.31 -13.39
C ALA A 55 -12.83 1.49 -12.40
N ASP A 56 -13.20 2.68 -12.94
CA ASP A 56 -13.46 3.91 -12.19
C ASP A 56 -12.26 4.41 -11.37
N ASP A 57 -11.05 4.29 -11.93
CA ASP A 57 -9.81 4.77 -11.32
C ASP A 57 -9.60 4.22 -9.89
N ARG A 58 -9.91 2.96 -9.69
CA ARG A 58 -9.75 2.25 -8.43
C ARG A 58 -8.66 1.20 -8.53
N ILE A 59 -8.09 0.86 -7.40
CA ILE A 59 -7.28 -0.35 -7.24
C ILE A 59 -7.97 -1.32 -6.30
N ARG A 60 -7.68 -2.60 -6.50
CA ARG A 60 -8.25 -3.68 -5.72
C ARG A 60 -7.16 -4.70 -5.38
N ALA A 61 -7.24 -5.29 -4.22
CA ALA A 61 -6.50 -6.49 -3.86
C ALA A 61 -7.38 -7.43 -3.03
N GLU A 62 -7.17 -8.73 -3.16
CA GLU A 62 -7.70 -9.72 -2.24
C GLU A 62 -6.59 -10.19 -1.30
N PHE A 63 -6.94 -10.39 -0.05
CA PHE A 63 -6.01 -10.82 0.98
C PHE A 63 -6.70 -11.73 1.99
N VAL A 64 -6.01 -12.79 2.41
CA VAL A 64 -6.46 -13.66 3.50
C VAL A 64 -5.49 -13.49 4.65
N ALA A 65 -5.94 -12.89 5.74
CA ALA A 65 -5.15 -12.73 6.95
C ALA A 65 -5.10 -14.04 7.73
N SER A 66 -3.89 -14.47 8.08
CA SER A 66 -3.67 -15.64 8.92
C SER A 66 -3.82 -15.31 10.42
N GLU A 67 -3.90 -16.34 11.26
CA GLU A 67 -4.10 -16.18 12.72
C GLU A 67 -2.91 -15.51 13.42
N ASP A 68 -1.72 -15.53 12.85
CA ASP A 68 -0.57 -14.80 13.37
C ASP A 68 -0.69 -13.27 13.25
N MET A 69 -1.72 -12.79 12.53
CA MET A 69 -2.08 -11.38 12.41
C MET A 69 -3.24 -10.97 13.33
N GLN A 70 -3.67 -11.85 14.23
CA GLN A 70 -4.80 -11.59 15.12
C GLN A 70 -4.44 -10.61 16.25
N GLY A 71 -5.48 -9.91 16.74
CA GLY A 71 -5.46 -9.20 18.01
C GLY A 71 -6.12 -10.04 19.09
N TYR A 72 -7.44 -10.13 19.08
CA TYR A 72 -8.18 -11.14 19.85
C TYR A 72 -8.25 -12.44 19.05
N ASP A 73 -8.46 -13.56 19.75
CA ASP A 73 -8.55 -14.88 19.13
C ASP A 73 -9.51 -14.90 17.93
N GLY A 74 -8.98 -15.24 16.77
CA GLY A 74 -9.73 -15.31 15.52
C GLY A 74 -10.09 -13.98 14.86
N LEU A 75 -9.73 -12.83 15.46
CA LEU A 75 -10.02 -11.49 14.94
C LEU A 75 -8.74 -10.79 14.48
N LEU A 76 -8.79 -10.25 13.28
CA LEU A 76 -7.68 -9.49 12.71
C LEU A 76 -7.35 -8.27 13.56
N HIS A 77 -6.06 -8.07 13.84
CA HIS A 77 -5.60 -6.92 14.61
C HIS A 77 -5.89 -5.60 13.88
N GLY A 78 -6.42 -4.61 14.59
CA GLY A 78 -6.74 -3.29 14.03
C GLY A 78 -5.56 -2.58 13.38
N GLY A 79 -4.35 -2.75 13.92
CA GLY A 79 -3.13 -2.22 13.31
C GLY A 79 -2.79 -2.88 11.97
N VAL A 80 -3.12 -4.16 11.78
CA VAL A 80 -2.99 -4.84 10.48
C VAL A 80 -3.97 -4.24 9.48
N ILE A 81 -5.23 -4.01 9.89
CA ILE A 81 -6.22 -3.36 9.04
C ILE A 81 -5.75 -1.97 8.60
N ALA A 82 -5.22 -1.18 9.53
CA ALA A 82 -4.67 0.15 9.21
C ALA A 82 -3.49 0.05 8.21
N ALA A 83 -2.59 -0.91 8.38
CA ALA A 83 -1.47 -1.14 7.46
C ALA A 83 -1.94 -1.55 6.06
N LEU A 84 -2.97 -2.40 5.96
CA LEU A 84 -3.58 -2.78 4.69
C LEU A 84 -4.21 -1.59 3.98
N MET A 85 -4.89 -0.70 4.71
CA MET A 85 -5.47 0.53 4.16
C MET A 85 -4.39 1.50 3.68
N ASP A 86 -3.34 1.69 4.47
CA ASP A 86 -2.21 2.56 4.12
C ASP A 86 -1.53 2.12 2.83
N VAL A 87 -1.18 0.84 2.72
CA VAL A 87 -0.52 0.32 1.51
C VAL A 87 -1.44 0.38 0.28
N ALA A 88 -2.74 0.22 0.45
CA ALA A 88 -3.69 0.37 -0.66
C ALA A 88 -3.68 1.80 -1.22
N ILE A 89 -3.71 2.81 -0.34
CA ILE A 89 -3.64 4.22 -0.75
C ILE A 89 -2.31 4.51 -1.46
N ILE A 90 -1.19 4.06 -0.91
CA ILE A 90 0.13 4.24 -1.52
C ILE A 90 0.20 3.55 -2.88
N HIS A 91 -0.39 2.38 -3.03
CA HIS A 91 -0.41 1.69 -4.33
C HIS A 91 -1.25 2.44 -5.36
N TRP A 92 -2.39 3.02 -4.97
CA TRP A 92 -3.17 3.89 -5.85
C TRP A 92 -2.31 5.07 -6.35
N LEU A 93 -1.54 5.71 -5.48
CA LEU A 93 -0.62 6.79 -5.86
C LEU A 93 0.46 6.32 -6.85
N PHE A 94 1.02 5.13 -6.67
CA PHE A 94 2.00 4.56 -7.60
C PHE A 94 1.44 4.32 -9.00
N GLN A 95 0.17 3.96 -9.11
CA GLN A 95 -0.51 3.83 -10.40
C GLN A 95 -0.60 5.16 -11.16
N HIS A 96 -0.50 6.27 -10.44
CA HIS A 96 -0.53 7.63 -10.99
C HIS A 96 0.85 8.30 -11.00
N ASP A 97 1.94 7.53 -10.91
CA ASP A 97 3.33 8.01 -10.85
C ASP A 97 3.60 9.02 -9.72
N ILE A 98 2.84 8.94 -8.63
CA ILE A 98 2.99 9.80 -7.46
C ILE A 98 3.74 9.05 -6.38
N GLN A 99 4.89 9.57 -5.96
CA GLN A 99 5.62 9.12 -4.78
C GLN A 99 5.25 9.98 -3.58
N ALA A 100 4.71 9.38 -2.56
CA ALA A 100 4.31 10.06 -1.34
C ALA A 100 4.50 9.16 -0.12
N VAL A 101 4.54 9.79 1.04
CA VAL A 101 4.46 9.13 2.34
C VAL A 101 3.18 9.57 3.04
N THR A 102 2.59 8.69 3.81
CA THR A 102 1.37 8.97 4.55
C THR A 102 1.64 9.99 5.65
N GLY A 103 0.99 11.14 5.58
CA GLY A 103 1.09 12.18 6.60
C GLY A 103 -0.03 12.13 7.65
N ASP A 104 -1.22 11.71 7.24
CA ASP A 104 -2.38 11.50 8.12
C ASP A 104 -3.19 10.31 7.61
N LEU A 105 -3.52 9.38 8.49
CA LEU A 105 -4.34 8.22 8.19
C LEU A 105 -5.47 8.14 9.22
N ARG A 106 -6.72 8.20 8.75
CA ARG A 106 -7.90 8.05 9.59
C ARG A 106 -8.62 6.77 9.28
N VAL A 107 -8.67 5.89 10.27
CA VAL A 107 -9.32 4.58 10.13
C VAL A 107 -10.58 4.53 10.98
N ARG A 108 -11.67 4.11 10.36
CA ARG A 108 -12.93 3.86 11.05
C ARG A 108 -13.25 2.37 11.01
N TYR A 109 -13.24 1.75 12.16
CA TYR A 109 -13.56 0.33 12.34
C TYR A 109 -15.07 0.19 12.56
N LEU A 110 -15.77 -0.36 11.57
CA LEU A 110 -17.23 -0.49 11.62
C LEU A 110 -17.68 -1.79 12.26
N GLN A 111 -16.89 -2.86 12.08
CA GLN A 111 -17.16 -4.18 12.63
C GLN A 111 -15.86 -4.98 12.75
N PRO A 112 -15.81 -6.00 13.62
CA PRO A 112 -14.69 -6.92 13.70
C PRO A 112 -14.49 -7.67 12.38
N VAL A 113 -13.22 -7.93 12.03
CA VAL A 113 -12.83 -8.70 10.85
C VAL A 113 -12.25 -10.02 11.31
N ALA A 114 -12.77 -11.13 10.81
CA ALA A 114 -12.25 -12.45 11.14
C ALA A 114 -10.95 -12.75 10.38
N CYS A 115 -10.07 -13.53 11.01
CA CYS A 115 -8.95 -14.17 10.32
C CYS A 115 -9.44 -15.33 9.42
N ASN A 116 -8.58 -15.75 8.49
CA ASN A 116 -8.80 -16.88 7.59
C ASN A 116 -10.01 -16.77 6.64
N ILE A 117 -10.49 -15.54 6.42
CA ILE A 117 -11.49 -15.25 5.39
C ILE A 117 -10.90 -14.30 4.34
N PRO A 118 -11.35 -14.38 3.08
CA PRO A 118 -10.97 -13.42 2.05
C PRO A 118 -11.44 -12.02 2.41
N LEU A 119 -10.51 -11.06 2.33
CA LEU A 119 -10.77 -9.63 2.48
C LEU A 119 -10.53 -8.96 1.15
N GLU A 120 -11.38 -8.02 0.81
CA GLU A 120 -11.20 -7.17 -0.35
C GLU A 120 -10.76 -5.78 0.09
N LEU A 121 -9.66 -5.31 -0.48
CA LEU A 121 -9.15 -3.95 -0.31
C LEU A 121 -9.46 -3.17 -1.58
N ILE A 122 -10.10 -2.01 -1.45
CA ILE A 122 -10.35 -1.11 -2.57
C ILE A 122 -9.90 0.28 -2.16
N ALA A 123 -9.13 0.95 -3.03
CA ALA A 123 -8.76 2.35 -2.83
C ALA A 123 -9.05 3.18 -4.08
N TRP A 124 -9.44 4.42 -3.85
CA TRP A 124 -9.69 5.42 -4.89
C TRP A 124 -9.50 6.82 -4.33
N GLN A 125 -9.31 7.77 -5.21
CA GLN A 125 -9.23 9.18 -4.85
C GLN A 125 -10.62 9.79 -4.74
N ILE A 126 -10.87 10.56 -3.68
CA ILE A 126 -12.09 11.37 -3.56
C ILE A 126 -11.82 12.79 -4.05
N PHE A 127 -10.73 13.40 -3.60
CA PHE A 127 -10.29 14.71 -4.05
C PHE A 127 -8.78 14.86 -3.84
N SER A 128 -8.14 15.78 -4.56
CA SER A 128 -6.78 16.19 -4.29
C SER A 128 -6.72 17.68 -4.01
N CYS A 129 -5.98 18.06 -2.98
CA CYS A 129 -5.57 19.45 -2.76
C CYS A 129 -4.17 19.61 -3.36
N PRO A 130 -3.94 20.60 -4.24
CA PRO A 130 -2.59 20.91 -4.68
C PRO A 130 -1.73 21.28 -3.45
N PRO A 131 -0.41 21.02 -3.50
CA PRO A 131 0.49 21.50 -2.44
C PRO A 131 0.41 23.02 -2.37
N LEU A 132 0.34 23.53 -1.14
CA LEU A 132 0.39 24.96 -0.87
C LEU A 132 1.77 25.52 -1.21
#